data_6b7a0190714e3d08a8e949c44ac90e97
#
_entry.id   6b7a0190714e3d08a8e949c44ac90e97
#
_cell.length_a   1.000
_cell.length_b   1.000
_cell.length_c   1.000
_cell.angle_alpha   90.00
_cell.angle_beta   90.00
_cell.angle_gamma   90.00
#
_symmetry.space_group_name_H-M   'P 1'
#
loop_
_entity.id
_entity.type
_entity.pdbx_description
1 polymer ?
#
loop_
_entity_poly.entity_id
_entity_poly.type
_entity_poly.pdbx_seq_one_letter_code
_entity_poly.pdbx_strand_id
1 'polypeptide(L)'
;MAIAMTASCGCRLLETGYGDDNIMVRSSTDAVSTATGAAKSTVAWAGAKVMSFGDDLDQDRQNLFISIGEHAAAAYRGHPALPEGYRPLLPDEYAKLALPSPLYRYEPDTGFLEDAEGAGFGVRLSHAEKEDTAVVAFRGSNAPGEDEHWMQDWVVDAQQGGGGTPKQYLHGAEVLAAVRRAFPDVKLVVAGHSLGGGIAAYSTINLPNPGDILCATYNAAGISSITLLTLPKDVTLSAAKRISNIRSKGDPVSAIPGTQLVGEIYEVDNLRFANHAIDGLLIDMRRRAEGRRAGWLRDLFDD
;
A
#
# COMPACT_ATOMS: atom_id res chain seq x y z
N MET A 1 -38.41 19.61 -33.90
CA MET A 1 -37.40 18.79 -34.60
C MET A 1 -36.17 18.75 -33.71
N ALA A 2 -36.12 17.74 -32.85
CA ALA A 2 -35.04 17.57 -31.85
C ALA A 2 -34.08 16.47 -32.35
N ILE A 3 -32.81 16.82 -32.50
CA ILE A 3 -31.77 15.90 -32.94
C ILE A 3 -31.15 15.31 -31.65
N ALA A 4 -31.37 14.01 -31.46
CA ALA A 4 -30.68 13.25 -30.42
C ALA A 4 -29.30 12.84 -30.95
N MET A 5 -28.23 13.32 -30.33
CA MET A 5 -26.87 12.79 -30.53
C MET A 5 -26.64 11.63 -29.54
N THR A 6 -26.62 10.41 -30.05
CA THR A 6 -26.13 9.24 -29.33
C THR A 6 -24.62 9.17 -29.49
N ALA A 7 -23.89 9.42 -28.42
CA ALA A 7 -22.45 9.15 -28.35
C ALA A 7 -22.25 7.65 -28.04
N SER A 8 -21.90 6.88 -29.05
CA SER A 8 -21.43 5.51 -28.92
C SER A 8 -19.96 5.53 -28.48
N CYS A 9 -19.69 5.30 -27.21
CA CYS A 9 -18.33 5.08 -26.70
C CYS A 9 -18.03 3.58 -26.79
N GLY A 10 -17.35 3.17 -27.85
CA GLY A 10 -16.89 1.80 -28.04
C GLY A 10 -15.65 1.52 -27.19
N CYS A 11 -15.81 0.89 -26.05
CA CYS A 11 -14.70 0.25 -25.36
C CYS A 11 -14.41 -1.08 -26.02
N ARG A 12 -13.24 -1.18 -26.67
CA ARG A 12 -12.69 -2.48 -27.09
C ARG A 12 -12.20 -3.23 -25.86
N LEU A 13 -12.81 -4.37 -25.60
CA LEU A 13 -12.27 -5.40 -24.72
C LEU A 13 -10.93 -5.87 -25.28
N LEU A 14 -9.86 -5.74 -24.53
CA LEU A 14 -8.63 -6.48 -24.76
C LEU A 14 -8.85 -7.90 -24.22
N GLU A 15 -9.25 -8.81 -25.08
CA GLU A 15 -9.18 -10.24 -24.81
C GLU A 15 -7.71 -10.67 -24.84
N THR A 16 -7.09 -10.75 -23.69
CA THR A 16 -5.87 -11.54 -23.53
C THR A 16 -6.28 -12.96 -23.23
N GLY A 17 -6.25 -13.82 -24.25
CA GLY A 17 -6.43 -15.25 -24.11
C GLY A 17 -5.29 -15.87 -23.32
N TYR A 18 -5.51 -16.11 -22.05
CA TYR A 18 -4.75 -17.04 -21.22
C TYR A 18 -5.75 -17.90 -20.44
N GLY A 19 -5.49 -19.21 -20.39
CA GLY A 19 -6.39 -20.27 -19.98
C GLY A 19 -7.08 -20.07 -18.63
N ASP A 20 -8.20 -20.61 -18.57
CA ASP A 20 -9.28 -20.95 -17.62
C ASP A 20 -9.25 -20.53 -16.12
N ASP A 21 -8.41 -19.59 -15.70
CA ASP A 21 -8.49 -18.98 -14.37
C ASP A 21 -8.71 -17.46 -14.53
N ASN A 22 -9.94 -17.08 -14.93
CA ASN A 22 -10.35 -15.70 -15.08
C ASN A 22 -10.30 -14.95 -13.75
N ILE A 23 -9.25 -14.17 -13.52
CA ILE A 23 -9.31 -13.03 -12.62
C ILE A 23 -10.24 -12.00 -13.27
N MET A 24 -11.53 -12.04 -12.94
CA MET A 24 -12.47 -11.01 -13.35
C MET A 24 -12.16 -9.72 -12.58
N VAL A 25 -11.31 -8.87 -13.17
CA VAL A 25 -11.33 -7.44 -12.85
C VAL A 25 -12.65 -6.89 -13.40
N ARG A 26 -13.68 -6.84 -12.57
CA ARG A 26 -14.97 -6.25 -12.96
C ARG A 26 -14.76 -4.77 -13.23
N SER A 27 -15.03 -4.34 -14.45
CA SER A 27 -14.99 -2.95 -14.83
C SER A 27 -16.05 -2.17 -14.06
N SER A 28 -15.70 -1.00 -13.55
CA SER A 28 -16.49 -0.14 -12.66
C SER A 28 -17.69 0.56 -13.33
N THR A 29 -18.08 0.20 -14.56
CA THR A 29 -19.15 0.90 -15.29
C THR A 29 -20.56 0.56 -14.80
N ASP A 30 -20.77 -0.58 -14.15
CA ASP A 30 -22.09 -0.97 -13.64
C ASP A 30 -22.41 -0.38 -12.24
N ALA A 31 -21.39 0.16 -11.54
CA ALA A 31 -21.58 0.70 -10.19
C ALA A 31 -22.12 2.15 -10.17
N VAL A 32 -22.02 2.89 -11.27
CA VAL A 32 -22.40 4.32 -11.30
C VAL A 32 -23.92 4.52 -11.33
N SER A 33 -24.69 3.58 -11.86
CA SER A 33 -26.15 3.71 -11.94
C SER A 33 -26.88 3.46 -10.62
N THR A 34 -26.22 2.81 -9.65
CA THR A 34 -26.80 2.48 -8.33
C THR A 34 -26.43 3.50 -7.24
N ALA A 35 -25.51 4.42 -7.52
CA ALA A 35 -25.00 5.36 -6.51
C ALA A 35 -25.97 6.50 -6.14
N THR A 36 -26.98 6.78 -6.95
CA THR A 36 -27.96 7.84 -6.67
C THR A 36 -29.02 7.44 -5.63
N GLY A 37 -29.15 6.16 -5.30
CA GLY A 37 -30.05 5.65 -4.26
C GLY A 37 -29.42 5.34 -2.91
N ALA A 38 -28.09 5.31 -2.82
CA ALA A 38 -27.35 4.78 -1.67
C ALA A 38 -26.78 5.86 -0.72
N ALA A 39 -27.30 7.09 -0.74
CA ALA A 39 -26.84 8.19 0.12
C ALA A 39 -27.08 7.97 1.64
N LYS A 40 -27.41 6.77 2.11
CA LYS A 40 -27.60 6.44 3.54
C LYS A 40 -26.88 5.19 4.04
N SER A 41 -26.03 4.57 3.25
CA SER A 41 -25.13 3.54 3.76
C SER A 41 -23.71 4.08 3.76
N THR A 42 -23.41 5.02 4.62
CA THR A 42 -22.07 5.17 5.17
C THR A 42 -21.71 3.81 5.76
N VAL A 43 -21.01 2.99 4.99
CA VAL A 43 -20.30 1.86 5.56
C VAL A 43 -19.24 2.50 6.46
N ALA A 44 -19.68 2.78 7.69
CA ALA A 44 -18.78 3.18 8.73
C ALA A 44 -17.83 1.98 8.94
N TRP A 45 -16.65 2.03 8.34
CA TRP A 45 -15.44 1.46 8.90
C TRP A 45 -15.10 2.27 10.17
N ALA A 46 -16.03 3.15 10.57
CA ALA A 46 -16.05 3.96 11.76
C ALA A 46 -16.06 3.05 12.99
N GLY A 47 -14.84 2.68 13.43
CA GLY A 47 -14.64 1.85 14.59
C GLY A 47 -13.31 1.11 14.59
N ALA A 48 -12.42 1.31 13.60
CA ALA A 48 -11.06 0.86 13.75
C ALA A 48 -10.50 1.55 15.02
N LYS A 49 -10.31 0.77 16.08
CA LYS A 49 -9.69 1.27 17.32
C LYS A 49 -8.30 1.74 16.95
N VAL A 50 -8.02 3.01 17.17
CA VAL A 50 -6.67 3.52 17.09
C VAL A 50 -5.95 3.10 18.37
N MET A 51 -4.87 2.36 18.20
CA MET A 51 -4.06 1.79 19.27
C MET A 51 -2.73 2.54 19.36
N SER A 52 -2.11 2.54 20.52
CA SER A 52 -0.76 3.09 20.70
C SER A 52 0.27 2.07 20.23
N PHE A 53 1.18 2.47 19.36
CA PHE A 53 2.30 1.62 18.93
C PHE A 53 3.18 1.17 20.10
N GLY A 54 3.39 2.05 21.10
CA GLY A 54 4.24 1.76 22.24
C GLY A 54 3.56 1.00 23.37
N ASP A 55 2.25 1.18 23.55
CA ASP A 55 1.55 0.69 24.75
C ASP A 55 0.68 -0.55 24.44
N ASP A 56 0.13 -0.66 23.22
CA ASP A 56 -0.77 -1.73 22.83
C ASP A 56 -0.08 -2.88 22.06
N LEU A 57 1.22 -2.75 21.72
CA LEU A 57 2.02 -3.78 21.07
C LEU A 57 3.12 -4.30 22.00
N ASP A 58 3.31 -5.61 22.03
CA ASP A 58 4.49 -6.22 22.63
C ASP A 58 5.77 -5.88 21.84
N GLN A 59 6.93 -6.10 22.47
CA GLN A 59 8.23 -5.76 21.91
C GLN A 59 8.51 -6.50 20.60
N ASP A 60 8.09 -7.75 20.48
CA ASP A 60 8.34 -8.56 19.28
C ASP A 60 7.56 -8.02 18.08
N ARG A 61 6.29 -7.64 18.27
CA ARG A 61 5.49 -7.00 17.24
C ARG A 61 6.00 -5.61 16.85
N GLN A 62 6.47 -4.82 17.85
CA GLN A 62 7.11 -3.53 17.57
C GLN A 62 8.34 -3.72 16.69
N ASN A 63 9.24 -4.65 17.04
CA ASN A 63 10.44 -4.95 16.26
C ASN A 63 10.09 -5.48 14.86
N LEU A 64 9.08 -6.34 14.74
CA LEU A 64 8.59 -6.84 13.45
C LEU A 64 8.12 -5.68 12.56
N PHE A 65 7.31 -4.77 13.07
CA PHE A 65 6.84 -3.63 12.28
C PHE A 65 7.96 -2.65 11.94
N ILE A 66 8.97 -2.48 12.79
CA ILE A 66 10.17 -1.69 12.45
C ILE A 66 10.90 -2.35 11.27
N SER A 67 11.16 -3.65 11.34
CA SER A 67 11.83 -4.39 10.26
C SER A 67 11.06 -4.32 8.93
N ILE A 68 9.74 -4.49 8.96
CA ILE A 68 8.91 -4.36 7.76
C ILE A 68 8.94 -2.90 7.24
N GLY A 69 8.99 -1.91 8.12
CA GLY A 69 9.12 -0.51 7.76
C GLY A 69 10.43 -0.17 7.05
N GLU A 70 11.52 -0.86 7.38
CA GLU A 70 12.79 -0.74 6.67
C GLU A 70 12.68 -1.20 5.20
N HIS A 71 11.86 -2.23 4.91
CA HIS A 71 11.56 -2.60 3.54
C HIS A 71 10.71 -1.53 2.81
N ALA A 72 9.76 -0.90 3.51
CA ALA A 72 9.00 0.21 2.93
C ALA A 72 9.89 1.42 2.62
N ALA A 73 10.88 1.73 3.46
CA ALA A 73 11.90 2.73 3.20
C ALA A 73 12.79 2.32 2.02
N ALA A 74 13.24 1.06 2.00
CA ALA A 74 14.08 0.52 0.93
C ALA A 74 13.38 0.46 -0.44
N ALA A 75 12.07 0.64 -0.52
CA ALA A 75 11.35 0.76 -1.79
C ALA A 75 11.61 2.08 -2.54
N TYR A 76 12.24 3.06 -1.89
CA TYR A 76 12.65 4.31 -2.54
C TYR A 76 14.06 4.21 -3.10
N ARG A 77 14.29 4.77 -4.31
CA ARG A 77 15.58 4.68 -5.00
C ARG A 77 16.75 5.36 -4.26
N GLY A 78 16.46 6.28 -3.33
CA GLY A 78 17.46 6.91 -2.47
C GLY A 78 17.95 6.02 -1.32
N HIS A 79 17.30 4.90 -1.05
CA HIS A 79 17.69 3.94 -0.01
C HIS A 79 18.49 2.79 -0.63
N PRO A 80 19.80 2.72 -0.39
CA PRO A 80 20.69 1.87 -1.17
C PRO A 80 20.55 0.37 -0.86
N ALA A 81 20.23 -0.01 0.36
CA ALA A 81 20.32 -1.39 0.81
C ALA A 81 18.95 -1.98 1.18
N LEU A 82 18.78 -3.28 0.92
CA LEU A 82 17.76 -4.07 1.59
C LEU A 82 18.14 -4.30 3.06
N PRO A 83 17.19 -4.54 3.96
CA PRO A 83 17.48 -4.99 5.31
C PRO A 83 18.38 -6.23 5.33
N GLU A 84 19.18 -6.36 6.39
CA GLU A 84 20.10 -7.48 6.56
C GLU A 84 19.37 -8.82 6.49
N GLY A 85 19.94 -9.82 5.82
CA GLY A 85 19.33 -11.14 5.62
C GLY A 85 18.34 -11.22 4.46
N TYR A 86 18.18 -10.14 3.68
CA TYR A 86 17.34 -10.11 2.49
C TYR A 86 18.15 -9.81 1.24
N ARG A 87 17.78 -10.44 0.15
CA ARG A 87 18.32 -10.22 -1.19
C ARG A 87 17.22 -9.92 -2.20
N PRO A 88 17.53 -9.29 -3.34
CA PRO A 88 16.61 -9.20 -4.47
C PRO A 88 16.15 -10.60 -4.92
N LEU A 89 14.99 -10.70 -5.57
CA LEU A 89 14.64 -11.91 -6.29
C LEU A 89 15.69 -12.19 -7.36
N LEU A 90 16.13 -13.44 -7.46
CA LEU A 90 17.02 -13.85 -8.53
C LEU A 90 16.28 -13.80 -9.89
N PRO A 91 17.00 -13.70 -11.01
CA PRO A 91 16.38 -13.66 -12.34
C PRO A 91 15.43 -14.82 -12.64
N ASP A 92 15.77 -16.04 -12.18
CA ASP A 92 14.95 -17.23 -12.32
C ASP A 92 13.72 -17.22 -11.39
N GLU A 93 13.83 -16.62 -10.22
CA GLU A 93 12.70 -16.38 -9.30
C GLU A 93 11.74 -15.34 -9.89
N TYR A 94 12.30 -14.24 -10.41
CA TYR A 94 11.50 -13.22 -11.09
C TYR A 94 10.78 -13.77 -12.33
N ALA A 95 11.46 -14.59 -13.13
CA ALA A 95 10.84 -15.20 -14.31
C ALA A 95 9.59 -16.04 -13.99
N LYS A 96 9.52 -16.64 -12.79
CA LYS A 96 8.33 -17.39 -12.33
C LYS A 96 7.11 -16.50 -12.11
N LEU A 97 7.28 -15.19 -11.94
CA LEU A 97 6.16 -14.27 -11.78
C LEU A 97 5.31 -14.19 -13.05
N ALA A 98 5.90 -14.47 -14.22
CA ALA A 98 5.26 -14.43 -15.53
C ALA A 98 4.47 -13.13 -15.76
N LEU A 99 5.04 -12.00 -15.30
CA LEU A 99 4.46 -10.68 -15.52
C LEU A 99 4.53 -10.31 -17.00
N PRO A 100 3.50 -9.61 -17.55
CA PRO A 100 3.47 -9.28 -18.95
C PRO A 100 4.63 -8.34 -19.33
N SER A 101 5.49 -8.81 -20.23
CA SER A 101 6.50 -7.97 -20.89
C SER A 101 5.85 -7.33 -22.15
N PRO A 102 6.01 -6.02 -22.40
CA PRO A 102 6.99 -5.09 -21.80
C PRO A 102 6.45 -4.15 -20.69
N LEU A 103 5.33 -4.49 -20.03
CA LEU A 103 4.71 -3.57 -19.05
C LEU A 103 5.58 -3.27 -17.85
N TYR A 104 6.52 -4.16 -17.51
CA TYR A 104 7.37 -4.04 -16.34
C TYR A 104 8.85 -4.18 -16.68
N ARG A 105 9.67 -3.39 -15.98
CA ARG A 105 11.12 -3.47 -16.03
C ARG A 105 11.63 -3.86 -14.64
N TYR A 106 12.31 -4.99 -14.56
CA TYR A 106 12.94 -5.50 -13.36
C TYR A 106 14.44 -5.27 -13.37
N GLU A 107 14.99 -4.84 -12.23
CA GLU A 107 16.42 -4.65 -11.99
C GLU A 107 16.91 -5.74 -11.01
N PRO A 108 17.59 -6.81 -11.49
CA PRO A 108 17.97 -7.95 -10.63
C PRO A 108 18.91 -7.58 -9.48
N ASP A 109 19.79 -6.62 -9.67
CA ASP A 109 20.80 -6.23 -8.67
C ASP A 109 20.18 -5.49 -7.48
N THR A 110 19.05 -4.85 -7.70
CA THR A 110 18.40 -4.01 -6.69
C THR A 110 17.05 -4.54 -6.22
N GLY A 111 16.42 -5.41 -7.02
CA GLY A 111 15.06 -5.90 -6.78
C GLY A 111 13.95 -4.91 -7.15
N PHE A 112 14.28 -3.79 -7.78
CA PHE A 112 13.27 -2.85 -8.24
C PHE A 112 12.52 -3.37 -9.46
N LEU A 113 11.21 -3.24 -9.41
CA LEU A 113 10.27 -3.46 -10.49
C LEU A 113 9.46 -2.18 -10.70
N GLU A 114 9.47 -1.66 -11.90
CA GLU A 114 8.73 -0.44 -12.25
C GLU A 114 7.91 -0.66 -13.51
N ASP A 115 6.83 0.12 -13.64
CA ASP A 115 6.10 0.16 -14.90
C ASP A 115 6.94 0.81 -16.00
N ALA A 116 6.93 0.21 -17.18
CA ALA A 116 7.70 0.70 -18.32
C ALA A 116 7.09 1.97 -18.96
N GLU A 117 5.81 2.24 -18.69
CA GLU A 117 5.06 3.38 -19.24
C GLU A 117 5.27 4.68 -18.44
N GLY A 118 5.94 4.61 -17.27
CA GLY A 118 6.22 5.79 -16.45
C GLY A 118 5.01 6.32 -15.68
N ALA A 119 4.01 5.47 -15.39
CA ALA A 119 2.85 5.86 -14.56
C ALA A 119 3.20 6.06 -13.08
N GLY A 120 4.49 5.97 -12.72
CA GLY A 120 4.98 6.19 -11.36
C GLY A 120 4.80 5.00 -10.41
N PHE A 121 4.37 3.84 -10.92
CA PHE A 121 4.34 2.61 -10.13
C PHE A 121 5.75 2.09 -9.89
N GLY A 122 6.03 1.66 -8.66
CA GLY A 122 7.29 1.04 -8.29
C GLY A 122 7.12 0.12 -7.09
N VAL A 123 7.86 -0.98 -7.10
CA VAL A 123 7.88 -1.95 -6.01
C VAL A 123 9.29 -2.54 -5.90
N ARG A 124 9.70 -2.87 -4.70
CA ARG A 124 10.93 -3.63 -4.46
C ARG A 124 10.58 -5.03 -4.03
N LEU A 125 11.14 -6.02 -4.73
CA LEU A 125 10.92 -7.44 -4.50
C LEU A 125 12.15 -8.04 -3.84
N SER A 126 11.99 -8.67 -2.69
CA SER A 126 13.08 -9.32 -1.98
C SER A 126 12.67 -10.63 -1.34
N HIS A 127 13.64 -11.47 -1.05
CA HIS A 127 13.47 -12.78 -0.42
C HIS A 127 14.45 -12.90 0.74
N ALA A 128 13.98 -13.45 1.86
CA ALA A 128 14.86 -13.73 3.00
C ALA A 128 15.82 -14.88 2.68
N GLU A 129 17.08 -14.74 3.05
CA GLU A 129 18.09 -15.75 2.76
C GLU A 129 17.93 -17.04 3.58
N LYS A 130 17.39 -16.93 4.79
CA LYS A 130 17.29 -18.03 5.77
C LYS A 130 15.87 -18.46 6.08
N GLU A 131 14.90 -17.62 5.76
CA GLU A 131 13.49 -17.86 6.03
C GLU A 131 12.73 -17.93 4.72
N ASP A 132 11.72 -18.77 4.65
CA ASP A 132 10.87 -18.85 3.46
C ASP A 132 9.87 -17.69 3.43
N THR A 133 10.40 -16.49 3.26
CA THR A 133 9.66 -15.23 3.31
C THR A 133 10.00 -14.34 2.12
N ALA A 134 9.00 -13.97 1.33
CA ALA A 134 9.13 -12.98 0.28
C ALA A 134 8.51 -11.65 0.71
N VAL A 135 9.18 -10.55 0.38
CA VAL A 135 8.72 -9.19 0.69
C VAL A 135 8.39 -8.43 -0.59
N VAL A 136 7.21 -7.82 -0.61
CA VAL A 136 6.70 -6.96 -1.68
C VAL A 136 6.52 -5.56 -1.09
N ALA A 137 7.49 -4.66 -1.31
CA ALA A 137 7.48 -3.32 -0.74
C ALA A 137 7.14 -2.28 -1.81
N PHE A 138 5.92 -1.73 -1.76
CA PHE A 138 5.43 -0.73 -2.71
C PHE A 138 5.98 0.65 -2.39
N ARG A 139 6.52 1.31 -3.42
CA ARG A 139 7.01 2.67 -3.34
C ARG A 139 5.85 3.67 -3.32
N GLY A 140 5.96 4.69 -2.48
CA GLY A 140 5.13 5.89 -2.57
C GLY A 140 5.55 6.79 -3.73
N SER A 141 4.91 7.95 -3.85
CA SER A 141 5.26 8.93 -4.86
C SER A 141 6.68 9.44 -4.64
N ASN A 142 7.46 9.58 -5.71
CA ASN A 142 8.72 10.29 -5.65
C ASN A 142 8.41 11.78 -5.57
N ALA A 143 8.77 12.43 -4.49
CA ALA A 143 8.68 13.87 -4.42
C ALA A 143 9.77 14.51 -5.30
N PRO A 144 9.45 15.31 -6.29
CA PRO A 144 10.41 16.22 -6.87
C PRO A 144 10.51 17.43 -5.94
N GLY A 145 11.54 17.48 -5.08
CA GLY A 145 11.79 18.61 -4.20
C GLY A 145 10.99 18.60 -2.89
N GLU A 146 11.40 19.45 -1.96
CA GLU A 146 10.95 19.52 -0.56
C GLU A 146 9.57 20.21 -0.35
N ASP A 147 8.77 20.41 -1.39
CA ASP A 147 7.49 21.10 -1.28
C ASP A 147 6.36 20.17 -0.87
N GLU A 148 5.87 20.33 0.36
CA GLU A 148 4.74 19.55 0.93
C GLU A 148 3.42 19.67 0.13
N HIS A 149 3.30 20.66 -0.74
CA HIS A 149 2.08 20.92 -1.51
C HIS A 149 1.82 19.92 -2.65
N TRP A 150 2.87 19.32 -3.24
CA TRP A 150 2.72 18.33 -4.33
C TRP A 150 1.89 17.10 -3.90
N MET A 151 1.95 16.71 -2.61
CA MET A 151 1.16 15.61 -2.08
C MET A 151 -0.35 15.93 -2.08
N GLN A 152 -0.71 17.16 -1.74
CA GLN A 152 -2.10 17.60 -1.74
C GLN A 152 -2.66 17.64 -3.16
N ASP A 153 -1.90 18.17 -4.12
CA ASP A 153 -2.28 18.22 -5.52
C ASP A 153 -2.43 16.82 -6.11
N TRP A 154 -1.49 15.91 -5.81
CA TRP A 154 -1.55 14.53 -6.30
C TRP A 154 -2.73 13.74 -5.70
N VAL A 155 -3.02 13.92 -4.42
CA VAL A 155 -4.18 13.26 -3.77
C VAL A 155 -5.49 13.82 -4.30
N VAL A 156 -5.54 15.12 -4.53
CA VAL A 156 -6.69 15.80 -5.15
C VAL A 156 -6.87 15.29 -6.58
N ASP A 157 -5.80 15.17 -7.37
CA ASP A 157 -5.84 14.64 -8.73
C ASP A 157 -6.25 13.15 -8.77
N ALA A 158 -5.74 12.34 -7.86
CA ALA A 158 -6.14 10.94 -7.72
C ALA A 158 -7.61 10.79 -7.30
N GLN A 159 -8.15 11.73 -6.50
CA GLN A 159 -9.56 11.78 -6.14
C GLN A 159 -10.44 12.40 -7.22
N GLN A 160 -9.95 13.38 -7.97
CA GLN A 160 -10.67 14.07 -9.05
C GLN A 160 -10.66 13.32 -10.37
N GLY A 161 -9.73 12.37 -10.56
CA GLY A 161 -9.58 11.56 -11.77
C GLY A 161 -10.75 10.60 -12.06
N GLY A 162 -11.99 11.04 -11.88
CA GLY A 162 -13.19 10.36 -12.38
C GLY A 162 -13.70 9.18 -11.56
N GLY A 163 -13.31 9.03 -10.30
CA GLY A 163 -13.90 8.04 -9.37
C GLY A 163 -13.50 6.58 -9.63
N GLY A 164 -12.50 6.32 -10.47
CA GLY A 164 -11.99 4.98 -10.74
C GLY A 164 -10.86 4.56 -9.79
N THR A 165 -10.57 3.26 -9.76
CA THR A 165 -9.40 2.73 -9.07
C THR A 165 -8.12 3.20 -9.77
N PRO A 166 -7.14 3.80 -9.08
CA PRO A 166 -5.89 4.24 -9.70
C PRO A 166 -5.15 3.09 -10.39
N LYS A 167 -4.51 3.36 -11.53
CA LYS A 167 -3.74 2.34 -12.27
C LYS A 167 -2.67 1.67 -11.42
N GLN A 168 -1.98 2.43 -10.56
CA GLN A 168 -0.96 1.90 -9.65
C GLN A 168 -1.54 0.84 -8.69
N TYR A 169 -2.79 0.97 -8.27
CA TYR A 169 -3.47 -0.03 -7.44
C TYR A 169 -3.69 -1.34 -8.19
N LEU A 170 -4.07 -1.26 -9.47
CA LEU A 170 -4.26 -2.42 -10.34
C LEU A 170 -2.92 -3.13 -10.61
N HIS A 171 -1.87 -2.36 -10.93
CA HIS A 171 -0.50 -2.90 -11.07
C HIS A 171 -0.02 -3.58 -9.78
N GLY A 172 -0.26 -2.97 -8.62
CA GLY A 172 0.10 -3.56 -7.34
C GLY A 172 -0.60 -4.90 -7.08
N ALA A 173 -1.91 -4.96 -7.36
CA ALA A 173 -2.69 -6.20 -7.21
C ALA A 173 -2.20 -7.29 -8.17
N GLU A 174 -1.87 -6.95 -9.41
CA GLU A 174 -1.30 -7.88 -10.40
C GLU A 174 0.05 -8.45 -9.95
N VAL A 175 0.97 -7.56 -9.51
CA VAL A 175 2.31 -7.98 -9.04
C VAL A 175 2.19 -8.85 -7.80
N LEU A 176 1.38 -8.48 -6.81
CA LEU A 176 1.23 -9.27 -5.60
C LEU A 176 0.61 -10.64 -5.89
N ALA A 177 -0.38 -10.70 -6.79
CA ALA A 177 -0.98 -11.97 -7.22
C ALA A 177 0.04 -12.83 -7.99
N ALA A 178 0.91 -12.23 -8.81
CA ALA A 178 1.98 -12.93 -9.50
C ALA A 178 2.99 -13.53 -8.51
N VAL A 179 3.40 -12.78 -7.49
CA VAL A 179 4.30 -13.27 -6.43
C VAL A 179 3.65 -14.45 -5.69
N ARG A 180 2.38 -14.34 -5.28
CA ARG A 180 1.68 -15.44 -4.60
C ARG A 180 1.55 -16.70 -5.48
N ARG A 181 1.29 -16.55 -6.78
CA ARG A 181 1.25 -17.71 -7.70
C ARG A 181 2.62 -18.37 -7.87
N ALA A 182 3.68 -17.57 -7.96
CA ALA A 182 5.04 -18.08 -8.11
C ALA A 182 5.58 -18.76 -6.84
N PHE A 183 5.12 -18.32 -5.68
CA PHE A 183 5.56 -18.76 -4.35
C PHE A 183 4.35 -19.09 -3.46
N PRO A 184 3.60 -20.18 -3.75
CA PRO A 184 2.33 -20.45 -3.07
C PRO A 184 2.46 -20.74 -1.58
N ASP A 185 3.56 -21.37 -1.17
CA ASP A 185 3.79 -21.82 0.21
C ASP A 185 4.65 -20.84 1.04
N VAL A 186 5.22 -19.83 0.39
CA VAL A 186 6.09 -18.84 1.03
C VAL A 186 5.26 -17.85 1.84
N LYS A 187 5.73 -17.47 3.03
CA LYS A 187 5.16 -16.34 3.79
C LYS A 187 5.35 -15.04 3.01
N LEU A 188 4.29 -14.29 2.81
CA LEU A 188 4.35 -12.98 2.17
C LEU A 188 4.31 -11.86 3.20
N VAL A 189 5.25 -10.96 3.08
CA VAL A 189 5.22 -9.66 3.76
C VAL A 189 4.99 -8.57 2.72
N VAL A 190 3.95 -7.77 2.92
CA VAL A 190 3.60 -6.66 2.04
C VAL A 190 3.82 -5.37 2.82
N ALA A 191 4.59 -4.47 2.25
CA ALA A 191 4.92 -3.19 2.88
C ALA A 191 4.63 -2.02 1.93
N GLY A 192 4.40 -0.83 2.49
CA GLY A 192 4.31 0.38 1.68
C GLY A 192 4.15 1.63 2.52
N HIS A 193 4.74 2.73 2.04
CA HIS A 193 4.67 4.04 2.67
C HIS A 193 3.90 5.01 1.77
N SER A 194 3.13 5.91 2.37
CA SER A 194 2.39 6.93 1.62
C SER A 194 1.42 6.30 0.62
N LEU A 195 1.46 6.70 -0.67
CA LEU A 195 0.73 6.05 -1.76
C LEU A 195 0.99 4.55 -1.81
N GLY A 196 2.26 4.13 -1.65
CA GLY A 196 2.63 2.72 -1.62
C GLY A 196 1.92 1.93 -0.53
N GLY A 197 1.59 2.57 0.60
CA GLY A 197 0.76 1.99 1.66
C GLY A 197 -0.68 1.73 1.20
N GLY A 198 -1.28 2.66 0.46
CA GLY A 198 -2.58 2.47 -0.17
C GLY A 198 -2.58 1.33 -1.20
N ILE A 199 -1.51 1.26 -2.03
CA ILE A 199 -1.31 0.16 -3.00
C ILE A 199 -1.19 -1.18 -2.27
N ALA A 200 -0.39 -1.24 -1.19
CA ALA A 200 -0.19 -2.45 -0.38
C ALA A 200 -1.50 -2.96 0.21
N ALA A 201 -2.28 -2.08 0.83
CA ALA A 201 -3.57 -2.43 1.41
C ALA A 201 -4.56 -2.90 0.33
N TYR A 202 -4.69 -2.16 -0.77
CA TYR A 202 -5.58 -2.53 -1.88
C TYR A 202 -5.20 -3.88 -2.50
N SER A 203 -3.91 -4.10 -2.74
CA SER A 203 -3.40 -5.36 -3.31
C SER A 203 -3.66 -6.54 -2.38
N THR A 204 -3.50 -6.36 -1.07
CA THR A 204 -3.79 -7.38 -0.06
C THR A 204 -5.28 -7.74 -0.01
N ILE A 205 -6.18 -6.74 -0.15
CA ILE A 205 -7.63 -6.98 -0.20
C ILE A 205 -8.00 -7.80 -1.44
N ASN A 206 -7.38 -7.51 -2.58
CA ASN A 206 -7.68 -8.16 -3.86
C ASN A 206 -6.90 -9.45 -4.12
N LEU A 207 -6.08 -9.89 -3.17
CA LEU A 207 -5.28 -11.11 -3.36
C LEU A 207 -6.13 -12.37 -3.25
N PRO A 208 -6.32 -13.13 -4.32
CA PRO A 208 -6.96 -14.44 -4.24
C PRO A 208 -6.05 -15.42 -3.49
N ASN A 209 -6.63 -16.25 -2.63
CA ASN A 209 -5.89 -17.27 -1.86
C ASN A 209 -4.68 -16.68 -1.13
N PRO A 210 -4.87 -15.76 -0.20
CA PRO A 210 -3.77 -14.97 0.38
C PRO A 210 -2.74 -15.83 1.12
N GLY A 211 -3.12 -17.03 1.62
CA GLY A 211 -2.23 -17.89 2.40
C GLY A 211 -1.70 -17.18 3.65
N ASP A 212 -0.45 -17.45 4.02
CA ASP A 212 0.25 -16.71 5.08
C ASP A 212 0.75 -15.37 4.53
N ILE A 213 0.08 -14.30 4.92
CA ILE A 213 0.38 -12.93 4.50
C ILE A 213 0.21 -11.95 5.66
N LEU A 214 1.16 -11.02 5.75
CA LEU A 214 1.11 -9.86 6.64
C LEU A 214 1.32 -8.60 5.81
N CYS A 215 0.42 -7.64 5.91
CA CYS A 215 0.55 -6.32 5.30
C CYS A 215 0.76 -5.27 6.38
N ALA A 216 1.83 -4.48 6.27
CA ALA A 216 2.08 -3.33 7.12
C ALA A 216 2.25 -2.07 6.28
N THR A 217 1.50 -1.03 6.59
CA THR A 217 1.54 0.25 5.88
C THR A 217 2.01 1.36 6.80
N TYR A 218 2.70 2.35 6.25
CA TYR A 218 3.38 3.41 7.01
C TYR A 218 2.96 4.78 6.50
N ASN A 219 2.37 5.62 7.35
CA ASN A 219 1.81 6.92 6.95
C ASN A 219 1.02 6.83 5.63
N ALA A 220 0.22 5.79 5.50
CA ALA A 220 -0.38 5.40 4.23
C ALA A 220 -1.47 6.38 3.78
N ALA A 221 -1.53 6.61 2.48
CA ALA A 221 -2.73 7.14 1.86
C ALA A 221 -3.86 6.10 1.99
N GLY A 222 -4.99 6.50 2.54
CA GLY A 222 -6.16 5.64 2.65
C GLY A 222 -6.72 5.30 1.27
N ILE A 223 -7.45 4.18 1.17
CA ILE A 223 -8.19 3.82 -0.04
C ILE A 223 -9.44 4.69 -0.13
N SER A 224 -9.74 5.24 -1.31
CA SER A 224 -10.92 6.07 -1.49
C SER A 224 -12.21 5.30 -1.15
N SER A 225 -13.17 5.98 -0.53
CA SER A 225 -14.46 5.37 -0.20
C SER A 225 -15.18 4.83 -1.43
N ILE A 226 -15.00 5.47 -2.59
CA ILE A 226 -15.58 5.01 -3.87
C ILE A 226 -14.95 3.68 -4.28
N THR A 227 -13.61 3.59 -4.24
CA THR A 227 -12.90 2.33 -4.54
C THR A 227 -13.33 1.22 -3.57
N LEU A 228 -13.44 1.51 -2.27
CA LEU A 228 -13.88 0.51 -1.28
C LEU A 228 -15.32 0.01 -1.54
N LEU A 229 -16.22 0.85 -2.05
CA LEU A 229 -17.58 0.45 -2.42
C LEU A 229 -17.62 -0.54 -3.60
N THR A 230 -16.58 -0.59 -4.43
CA THR A 230 -16.48 -1.55 -5.54
C THR A 230 -15.98 -2.93 -5.08
N LEU A 231 -15.44 -3.05 -3.86
CA LEU A 231 -14.90 -4.29 -3.33
C LEU A 231 -15.97 -5.07 -2.52
N PRO A 232 -15.99 -6.41 -2.61
CA PRO A 232 -16.86 -7.21 -1.78
C PRO A 232 -16.57 -6.99 -0.29
N LYS A 233 -17.62 -6.74 0.50
CA LYS A 233 -17.48 -6.39 1.91
C LYS A 233 -16.85 -7.51 2.75
N ASP A 234 -17.21 -8.74 2.51
CA ASP A 234 -16.71 -9.92 3.20
C ASP A 234 -15.22 -10.14 2.92
N VAL A 235 -14.79 -9.94 1.66
CA VAL A 235 -13.38 -10.00 1.25
C VAL A 235 -12.58 -8.92 1.97
N THR A 236 -13.09 -7.68 1.96
CA THR A 236 -12.42 -6.55 2.63
C THR A 236 -12.31 -6.76 4.14
N LEU A 237 -13.37 -7.25 4.79
CA LEU A 237 -13.36 -7.57 6.23
C LEU A 237 -12.39 -8.70 6.57
N SER A 238 -12.29 -9.71 5.71
CA SER A 238 -11.32 -10.79 5.88
C SER A 238 -9.88 -10.31 5.73
N ALA A 239 -9.61 -9.47 4.73
CA ALA A 239 -8.29 -8.90 4.49
C ALA A 239 -7.86 -7.92 5.59
N ALA A 240 -8.81 -7.16 6.17
CA ALA A 240 -8.55 -6.20 7.24
C ALA A 240 -7.82 -6.82 8.45
N LYS A 241 -8.03 -8.11 8.71
CA LYS A 241 -7.34 -8.84 9.80
C LYS A 241 -5.86 -9.08 9.55
N ARG A 242 -5.39 -8.85 8.34
CA ARG A 242 -3.99 -9.06 7.91
C ARG A 242 -3.28 -7.74 7.60
N ILE A 243 -3.97 -6.61 7.77
CA ILE A 243 -3.46 -5.28 7.46
C ILE A 243 -3.30 -4.50 8.77
N SER A 244 -2.10 -4.02 9.00
CA SER A 244 -1.75 -3.13 10.11
C SER A 244 -1.24 -1.80 9.53
N ASN A 245 -1.85 -0.70 9.96
CA ASN A 245 -1.47 0.63 9.52
C ASN A 245 -0.73 1.33 10.66
N ILE A 246 0.52 1.63 10.46
CA ILE A 246 1.37 2.37 11.40
C ILE A 246 1.45 3.82 10.92
N ARG A 247 1.05 4.76 11.74
CA ARG A 247 1.06 6.17 11.35
C ARG A 247 1.62 7.07 12.43
N SER A 248 2.28 8.12 12.01
CA SER A 248 2.63 9.23 12.89
C SER A 248 1.35 9.94 13.33
N LYS A 249 1.29 10.32 14.58
CA LYS A 249 0.19 11.15 15.10
C LYS A 249 0.12 12.46 14.34
N GLY A 250 -1.05 12.74 13.74
CA GLY A 250 -1.27 13.95 12.94
C GLY A 250 -0.68 13.90 11.53
N ASP A 251 -0.30 12.72 11.02
CA ASP A 251 0.10 12.58 9.62
C ASP A 251 -1.01 13.04 8.66
N PRO A 252 -0.75 14.05 7.80
CA PRO A 252 -1.79 14.64 6.96
C PRO A 252 -2.27 13.67 5.86
N VAL A 253 -1.41 12.79 5.38
CA VAL A 253 -1.75 11.84 4.30
C VAL A 253 -2.69 10.75 4.79
N SER A 254 -2.45 10.21 5.98
CA SER A 254 -3.33 9.22 6.58
C SER A 254 -4.68 9.78 7.04
N ALA A 255 -4.82 11.11 7.07
CA ALA A 255 -6.01 11.82 7.51
C ALA A 255 -6.81 12.44 6.35
N ILE A 256 -6.50 12.11 5.08
CA ILE A 256 -7.16 12.71 3.92
C ILE A 256 -8.66 12.40 3.92
N PRO A 257 -9.53 13.42 3.85
CA PRO A 257 -10.96 13.23 3.80
C PRO A 257 -11.40 12.39 2.59
N GLY A 258 -12.37 11.50 2.79
CA GLY A 258 -12.89 10.63 1.72
C GLY A 258 -12.06 9.39 1.44
N THR A 259 -10.98 9.17 2.19
CA THR A 259 -10.20 7.93 2.19
C THR A 259 -10.31 7.19 3.52
N GLN A 260 -9.98 5.91 3.54
CA GLN A 260 -10.05 5.07 4.73
C GLN A 260 -8.85 4.13 4.81
N LEU A 261 -8.27 4.00 5.99
CA LEU A 261 -7.32 2.95 6.32
C LEU A 261 -8.11 1.68 6.66
N VAL A 262 -7.83 0.59 5.96
CA VAL A 262 -8.45 -0.72 6.21
C VAL A 262 -7.55 -1.53 7.11
N GLY A 263 -8.07 -2.11 8.20
CA GLY A 263 -7.33 -2.92 9.15
C GLY A 263 -7.06 -2.24 10.49
N GLU A 264 -6.13 -2.77 11.26
CA GLU A 264 -5.72 -2.21 12.54
C GLU A 264 -4.92 -0.92 12.34
N ILE A 265 -5.06 0.04 13.25
CA ILE A 265 -4.34 1.31 13.19
C ILE A 265 -3.52 1.46 14.47
N TYR A 266 -2.21 1.61 14.31
CA TYR A 266 -1.26 1.90 15.39
C TYR A 266 -0.69 3.29 15.21
N GLU A 267 -0.92 4.15 16.19
CA GLU A 267 -0.43 5.53 16.17
C GLU A 267 0.88 5.63 16.95
N VAL A 268 1.87 6.26 16.33
CA VAL A 268 3.17 6.56 16.91
C VAL A 268 3.17 8.02 17.31
N ASP A 269 3.36 8.30 18.60
CA ASP A 269 3.62 9.66 19.03
C ASP A 269 4.95 10.13 18.46
N ASN A 270 4.93 11.20 17.71
CA ASN A 270 6.10 11.76 17.08
C ASN A 270 6.60 13.01 17.85
N LEU A 271 7.91 13.22 17.80
CA LEU A 271 8.55 14.41 18.36
C LEU A 271 8.46 15.63 17.42
N ARG A 272 8.09 15.40 16.17
CA ARG A 272 8.01 16.44 15.15
C ARG A 272 6.60 16.48 14.60
N PHE A 273 5.97 17.64 14.65
CA PHE A 273 4.64 17.83 14.07
C PHE A 273 4.62 17.39 12.61
N ALA A 274 3.61 16.56 12.26
CA ALA A 274 3.30 16.16 10.89
C ALA A 274 4.47 15.53 10.11
N ASN A 275 5.25 14.64 10.74
CA ASN A 275 6.32 13.95 10.03
C ASN A 275 5.75 12.83 9.14
N HIS A 276 5.56 13.14 7.86
CA HIS A 276 5.13 12.15 6.87
C HIS A 276 6.26 11.20 6.44
N ALA A 277 7.52 11.66 6.53
CA ALA A 277 8.66 10.89 6.03
C ALA A 277 8.82 9.55 6.75
N ILE A 278 9.06 8.48 5.97
CA ILE A 278 9.23 7.11 6.50
C ILE A 278 10.40 7.03 7.50
N ASP A 279 11.51 7.71 7.24
CA ASP A 279 12.68 7.69 8.13
C ASP A 279 12.37 8.29 9.50
N GLY A 280 11.61 9.39 9.51
CA GLY A 280 11.17 10.01 10.75
C GLY A 280 10.26 9.09 11.55
N LEU A 281 9.29 8.46 10.90
CA LEU A 281 8.41 7.48 11.53
C LEU A 281 9.20 6.30 12.11
N LEU A 282 10.17 5.74 11.38
CA LEU A 282 11.01 4.65 11.85
C LEU A 282 11.88 5.04 13.06
N ILE A 283 12.39 6.28 13.09
CA ILE A 283 13.11 6.80 14.26
C ILE A 283 12.19 6.83 15.49
N ASP A 284 10.98 7.34 15.34
CA ASP A 284 10.04 7.44 16.46
C ASP A 284 9.56 6.05 16.92
N MET A 285 9.35 5.09 16.00
CA MET A 285 9.04 3.70 16.33
C MET A 285 10.17 3.04 17.15
N ARG A 286 11.44 3.18 16.73
CA ARG A 286 12.59 2.64 17.47
C ARG A 286 12.70 3.24 18.87
N ARG A 287 12.52 4.55 19.02
CA ARG A 287 12.50 5.21 20.34
C ARG A 287 11.42 4.67 21.24
N ARG A 288 10.24 4.38 20.70
CA ARG A 288 9.15 3.78 21.47
C ARG A 288 9.48 2.35 21.88
N ALA A 289 10.00 1.53 20.98
CA ALA A 289 10.42 0.16 21.25
C ALA A 289 11.54 0.09 22.29
N GLU A 290 12.44 1.08 22.35
CA GLU A 290 13.48 1.18 23.37
C GLU A 290 12.99 1.68 24.74
N GLY A 291 11.67 1.90 24.89
CA GLY A 291 11.08 2.40 26.14
C GLY A 291 11.43 3.86 26.45
N ARG A 292 12.03 4.56 25.50
CA ARG A 292 12.32 5.99 25.62
C ARG A 292 11.03 6.77 25.39
N ARG A 293 10.24 6.95 26.45
CA ARG A 293 9.19 7.97 26.43
C ARG A 293 9.83 9.27 25.96
N ALA A 294 9.11 10.01 25.12
CA ALA A 294 9.53 11.34 24.65
C ALA A 294 9.83 12.28 25.85
N GLY A 295 11.01 12.11 26.40
CA GLY A 295 11.48 12.84 27.58
C GLY A 295 12.36 14.04 27.22
N TRP A 296 12.30 14.52 25.95
CA TRP A 296 13.11 15.68 25.53
C TRP A 296 12.85 16.94 26.39
N LEU A 297 11.65 17.05 26.97
CA LEU A 297 11.37 18.11 27.95
C LEU A 297 12.03 17.85 29.30
N ARG A 298 12.28 16.60 29.69
CA ARG A 298 12.98 16.27 30.92
C ARG A 298 14.48 16.51 30.81
N ASP A 299 15.05 16.15 29.65
CA ASP A 299 16.49 16.35 29.37
C ASP A 299 16.87 17.82 29.18
N LEU A 300 15.90 18.72 29.03
CA LEU A 300 16.10 20.18 28.96
C LEU A 300 16.05 20.87 30.32
N PHE A 301 15.60 20.18 31.38
CA PHE A 301 15.41 20.76 32.73
C PHE A 301 16.17 20.02 33.84
N ASP A 302 16.92 18.96 33.50
CA ASP A 302 17.72 18.18 34.45
C ASP A 302 19.24 18.55 34.41
N ASP A 303 19.63 19.68 33.78
CA ASP A 303 20.96 20.29 33.90
C ASP A 303 20.99 21.48 34.88
#